data_b28f288197e62a05acffc3e36f5062b8
#
_entry.id   b28f288197e62a05acffc3e36f5062b8
#
_cell.length_a   1.000
_cell.length_b   1.000
_cell.length_c   1.000
_cell.angle_alpha   90.00
_cell.angle_beta   90.00
_cell.angle_gamma   90.00
#
_symmetry.space_group_name_H-M   'P 1'
#
loop_
_entity.id
_entity.type
_entity.pdbx_description
1 polymer ?
#
loop_
_entity_poly.entity_id
_entity_poly.type
_entity_poly.pdbx_seq_one_letter_code
_entity_poly.pdbx_strand_id
1 'polypeptide(L)'
;MKKLIYILTLFICCACGHTPQQSEKPVITVTLEPLRYFTEAIAGDCFEVVSMVPKGSSPESYDPTPQQLVNLSKSQAYFRIGYIGFEQAWMKKLEANCPNMKVYDTSKGIDLIRDKGH
;
A
#
# COMPACT_ATOMS: atom_id res chain seq x y z
N MET A 1 58.65 14.20 12.52
CA MET A 1 57.99 12.89 12.29
C MET A 1 56.74 12.66 13.13
N LYS A 2 56.70 13.08 14.37
CA LYS A 2 55.47 12.91 15.21
C LYS A 2 54.30 13.74 14.75
N LYS A 3 54.50 14.90 14.11
CA LYS A 3 53.43 15.77 13.60
C LYS A 3 52.74 15.22 12.36
N LEU A 4 53.40 14.39 11.58
CA LEU A 4 52.83 13.74 10.38
C LEU A 4 51.84 12.63 10.75
N ILE A 5 52.07 11.96 11.88
CA ILE A 5 51.22 10.88 12.39
C ILE A 5 49.91 11.46 12.93
N TYR A 6 49.93 12.64 13.54
CA TYR A 6 48.76 13.34 14.04
C TYR A 6 47.85 13.88 12.91
N ILE A 7 48.43 14.23 11.80
CA ILE A 7 47.65 14.69 10.59
C ILE A 7 47.01 13.51 9.92
N LEU A 8 47.64 12.34 9.92
CA LEU A 8 47.09 11.13 9.32
C LEU A 8 45.93 10.53 10.14
N THR A 9 45.98 10.68 11.48
CA THR A 9 44.89 10.21 12.37
C THR A 9 43.66 11.09 12.34
N LEU A 10 43.78 12.36 11.95
CA LEU A 10 42.64 13.28 11.88
C LEU A 10 41.77 13.07 10.62
N PHE A 11 42.30 12.33 9.63
CA PHE A 11 41.58 12.11 8.35
C PHE A 11 40.68 10.86 8.33
N ILE A 12 40.65 10.08 9.39
CA ILE A 12 39.89 8.81 9.46
C ILE A 12 38.49 8.99 10.03
N CYS A 13 38.12 10.17 10.53
CA CYS A 13 36.83 10.40 11.18
C CYS A 13 35.68 10.92 10.27
N CYS A 14 35.88 10.99 8.95
CA CYS A 14 34.84 11.51 8.03
C CYS A 14 34.21 10.45 7.12
N ALA A 15 34.23 9.17 7.50
CA ALA A 15 33.57 8.11 6.74
C ALA A 15 32.29 7.59 7.45
N CYS A 16 31.53 8.45 8.13
CA CYS A 16 30.13 8.18 8.45
C CYS A 16 29.27 8.69 7.30
N GLY A 17 29.31 7.97 6.16
CA GLY A 17 28.28 8.07 5.16
C GLY A 17 26.98 7.56 5.78
N HIS A 18 26.16 8.46 6.31
CA HIS A 18 24.75 8.19 6.49
C HIS A 18 24.17 8.03 5.10
N THR A 19 24.09 6.79 4.62
CA THR A 19 23.08 6.47 3.62
C THR A 19 21.74 6.79 4.28
N PRO A 20 20.94 7.72 3.72
CA PRO A 20 19.58 7.88 4.20
C PRO A 20 18.91 6.53 3.97
N GLN A 21 18.67 5.79 5.05
CA GLN A 21 17.74 4.69 5.03
C GLN A 21 16.42 5.31 4.65
N GLN A 22 16.07 5.19 3.37
CA GLN A 22 14.74 5.48 2.89
C GLN A 22 13.85 4.49 3.65
N SER A 23 13.29 4.92 4.78
CA SER A 23 12.27 4.16 5.46
C SER A 23 11.11 4.03 4.48
N GLU A 24 10.93 2.84 3.92
CA GLU A 24 9.81 2.56 3.04
C GLU A 24 8.53 2.86 3.83
N LYS A 25 7.69 3.74 3.27
CA LYS A 25 6.41 4.05 3.89
C LYS A 25 5.56 2.79 3.96
N PRO A 26 4.79 2.60 5.04
CA PRO A 26 3.84 1.51 5.10
C PRO A 26 2.80 1.66 3.99
N VAL A 27 2.41 0.53 3.39
CA VAL A 27 1.50 0.49 2.25
C VAL A 27 0.07 0.20 2.71
N ILE A 28 -0.87 0.98 2.20
CA ILE A 28 -2.30 0.70 2.25
C ILE A 28 -2.77 0.41 0.84
N THR A 29 -3.44 -0.71 0.65
CA THR A 29 -4.07 -1.05 -0.63
C THR A 29 -5.56 -0.79 -0.57
N VAL A 30 -6.10 -0.25 -1.64
CA VAL A 30 -7.53 0.01 -1.80
C VAL A 30 -8.04 -0.65 -3.07
N THR A 31 -9.33 -0.86 -3.19
CA THR A 31 -9.88 -1.50 -4.39
C THR A 31 -9.90 -0.59 -5.60
N LEU A 32 -10.39 0.62 -5.47
CA LEU A 32 -10.59 1.56 -6.59
C LEU A 32 -9.88 2.89 -6.41
N GLU A 33 -9.58 3.54 -7.54
CA GLU A 33 -8.93 4.85 -7.60
C GLU A 33 -9.63 5.97 -6.79
N PRO A 34 -10.96 6.12 -6.80
CA PRO A 34 -11.60 7.10 -5.93
C PRO A 34 -11.30 6.90 -4.45
N LEU A 35 -11.25 5.66 -4.00
CA LEU A 35 -10.91 5.36 -2.60
C LEU A 35 -9.44 5.66 -2.30
N ARG A 36 -8.55 5.47 -3.28
CA ARG A 36 -7.14 5.89 -3.17
C ARG A 36 -7.04 7.39 -2.92
N TYR A 37 -7.74 8.19 -3.70
CA TYR A 37 -7.73 9.65 -3.56
C TYR A 37 -8.15 10.08 -2.14
N PHE A 38 -9.25 9.54 -1.61
CA PHE A 38 -9.70 9.88 -0.26
C PHE A 38 -8.75 9.38 0.81
N THR A 39 -8.19 8.20 0.64
CA THR A 39 -7.21 7.64 1.58
C THR A 39 -5.94 8.47 1.63
N GLU A 40 -5.42 8.89 0.48
CA GLU A 40 -4.26 9.79 0.39
C GLU A 40 -4.53 11.14 1.05
N ALA A 41 -5.73 11.70 0.85
CA ALA A 41 -6.12 12.98 1.47
C ALA A 41 -6.13 12.93 3.00
N ILE A 42 -6.47 11.78 3.58
CA ILE A 42 -6.51 11.58 5.03
C ILE A 42 -5.13 11.17 5.58
N ALA A 43 -4.48 10.22 4.93
CA ALA A 43 -3.21 9.64 5.39
C ALA A 43 -2.00 10.56 5.14
N GLY A 44 -2.10 11.49 4.19
CA GLY A 44 -1.01 12.39 3.81
C GLY A 44 0.23 11.62 3.38
N ASP A 45 1.39 12.09 3.82
CA ASP A 45 2.68 11.48 3.47
C ASP A 45 3.08 10.29 4.36
N CYS A 46 2.23 9.89 5.30
CA CYS A 46 2.53 8.81 6.25
C CYS A 46 2.47 7.41 5.63
N PHE A 47 1.70 7.26 4.55
CA PHE A 47 1.47 5.98 3.87
C PHE A 47 1.64 6.10 2.36
N GLU A 48 2.05 5.01 1.75
CA GLU A 48 1.90 4.80 0.31
C GLU A 48 0.56 4.12 0.05
N VAL A 49 -0.26 4.68 -0.82
CA VAL A 49 -1.59 4.13 -1.15
C VAL A 49 -1.59 3.59 -2.57
N VAL A 50 -2.00 2.33 -2.72
CA VAL A 50 -2.02 1.60 -4.00
C VAL A 50 -3.42 1.12 -4.30
N SER A 51 -3.87 1.29 -5.54
CA SER A 51 -5.15 0.78 -6.02
C SER A 51 -4.99 -0.57 -6.71
N MET A 52 -5.87 -1.53 -6.43
CA MET A 52 -5.87 -2.85 -7.08
C MET A 52 -6.42 -2.78 -8.50
N VAL A 53 -7.56 -2.13 -8.69
CA VAL A 53 -8.19 -1.98 -10.01
C VAL A 53 -7.66 -0.71 -10.66
N PRO A 54 -6.89 -0.81 -11.76
CA PRO A 54 -6.34 0.35 -12.42
C PRO A 54 -7.42 1.23 -13.05
N LYS A 55 -7.08 2.52 -13.18
CA LYS A 55 -7.94 3.46 -13.91
C LYS A 55 -8.22 2.94 -15.33
N GLY A 56 -9.48 2.93 -15.72
CA GLY A 56 -9.91 2.46 -17.03
C GLY A 56 -10.24 0.96 -17.11
N SER A 57 -9.99 0.20 -16.06
CA SER A 57 -10.42 -1.20 -15.96
C SER A 57 -11.82 -1.31 -15.35
N SER A 58 -12.52 -2.39 -15.71
CA SER A 58 -13.83 -2.67 -15.14
C SER A 58 -13.73 -3.23 -13.72
N PRO A 59 -14.31 -2.56 -12.72
CA PRO A 59 -14.29 -3.05 -11.36
C PRO A 59 -15.11 -4.33 -11.14
N GLU A 60 -15.96 -4.67 -12.09
CA GLU A 60 -16.80 -5.88 -12.00
C GLU A 60 -16.09 -7.15 -12.47
N SER A 61 -15.11 -7.01 -13.38
CA SER A 61 -14.49 -8.15 -14.05
C SER A 61 -12.96 -8.13 -14.08
N TYR A 62 -12.33 -7.26 -13.29
CA TYR A 62 -10.88 -7.14 -13.25
C TYR A 62 -10.23 -8.35 -12.57
N ASP A 63 -9.18 -8.88 -13.18
CA ASP A 63 -8.33 -9.90 -12.57
C ASP A 63 -6.96 -9.33 -12.23
N PRO A 64 -6.50 -9.46 -10.97
CA PRO A 64 -5.20 -8.92 -10.58
C PRO A 64 -4.05 -9.67 -11.23
N THR A 65 -2.99 -8.95 -11.55
CA THR A 65 -1.76 -9.54 -12.05
C THR A 65 -1.00 -10.25 -10.93
N PRO A 66 -0.15 -11.25 -11.26
CA PRO A 66 0.71 -11.89 -10.25
C PRO A 66 1.58 -10.88 -9.48
N GLN A 67 2.07 -9.85 -10.15
CA GLN A 67 2.86 -8.81 -9.49
C GLN A 67 2.05 -8.02 -8.47
N GLN A 68 0.78 -7.72 -8.76
CA GLN A 68 -0.11 -7.07 -7.80
C GLN A 68 -0.35 -7.95 -6.56
N LEU A 69 -0.47 -9.26 -6.74
CA LEU A 69 -0.63 -10.20 -5.61
C LEU A 69 0.62 -10.23 -4.74
N VAL A 70 1.80 -10.20 -5.34
CA VAL A 70 3.09 -10.10 -4.61
C VAL A 70 3.17 -8.78 -3.85
N ASN A 71 2.82 -7.66 -4.50
CA ASN A 71 2.86 -6.34 -3.87
C ASN A 71 1.85 -6.23 -2.71
N LEU A 72 0.69 -6.87 -2.85
CA LEU A 72 -0.34 -6.88 -1.81
C LEU A 72 0.17 -7.50 -0.50
N SER A 73 1.06 -8.49 -0.58
CA SER A 73 1.64 -9.13 0.61
C SER A 73 2.42 -8.16 1.51
N LYS A 74 2.84 -7.02 0.97
CA LYS A 74 3.53 -5.95 1.69
C LYS A 74 2.58 -4.93 2.33
N SER A 75 1.28 -5.00 2.03
CA SER A 75 0.28 -4.07 2.56
C SER A 75 -0.04 -4.36 4.01
N GLN A 76 -0.11 -3.31 4.80
CA GLN A 76 -0.54 -3.39 6.21
C GLN A 76 -2.06 -3.41 6.35
N ALA A 77 -2.76 -2.74 5.44
CA ALA A 77 -4.20 -2.64 5.46
C ALA A 77 -4.77 -2.65 4.04
N TYR A 78 -6.00 -3.09 3.93
CA TYR A 78 -6.79 -3.09 2.72
C TYR A 78 -8.15 -2.44 2.99
N PHE A 79 -8.49 -1.43 2.19
CA PHE A 79 -9.80 -0.79 2.26
C PHE A 79 -10.66 -1.26 1.08
N ARG A 80 -11.71 -1.99 1.39
CA ARG A 80 -12.68 -2.47 0.41
C ARG A 80 -13.91 -1.56 0.37
N ILE A 81 -14.57 -1.54 -0.79
CA ILE A 81 -15.79 -0.74 -0.99
C ILE A 81 -17.03 -1.47 -0.48
N GLY A 82 -17.11 -2.79 -0.69
CA GLY A 82 -18.19 -3.62 -0.21
C GLY A 82 -18.68 -4.66 -1.23
N TYR A 83 -19.44 -4.27 -2.24
CA TYR A 83 -20.21 -5.20 -3.07
C TYR A 83 -19.86 -5.23 -4.56
N ILE A 84 -18.72 -4.72 -4.96
CA ILE A 84 -18.30 -4.76 -6.37
C ILE A 84 -17.80 -6.14 -6.77
N GLY A 85 -17.95 -6.48 -8.06
CA GLY A 85 -17.63 -7.80 -8.58
C GLY A 85 -16.20 -8.27 -8.32
N PHE A 86 -15.22 -7.37 -8.45
CA PHE A 86 -13.84 -7.68 -8.11
C PHE A 86 -13.70 -8.20 -6.67
N GLU A 87 -14.29 -7.52 -5.70
CA GLU A 87 -14.19 -7.90 -4.29
C GLU A 87 -14.89 -9.22 -4.00
N GLN A 88 -16.05 -9.46 -4.61
CA GLN A 88 -16.78 -10.73 -4.49
C GLN A 88 -15.97 -11.90 -5.04
N ALA A 89 -15.26 -11.70 -6.15
CA ALA A 89 -14.46 -12.74 -6.77
C ALA A 89 -13.14 -13.00 -6.05
N TRP A 90 -12.49 -11.96 -5.52
CA TRP A 90 -11.09 -12.03 -5.11
C TRP A 90 -10.82 -11.88 -3.62
N MET A 91 -11.65 -11.16 -2.84
CA MET A 91 -11.31 -10.82 -1.45
C MET A 91 -10.96 -12.02 -0.60
N LYS A 92 -11.71 -13.12 -0.70
CA LYS A 92 -11.43 -14.34 0.06
C LYS A 92 -10.03 -14.90 -0.23
N LYS A 93 -9.60 -14.87 -1.48
CA LYS A 93 -8.26 -15.32 -1.89
C LYS A 93 -7.18 -14.36 -1.43
N LEU A 94 -7.44 -13.06 -1.52
CA LEU A 94 -6.50 -12.02 -1.10
C LEU A 94 -6.25 -12.09 0.41
N GLU A 95 -7.28 -12.22 1.20
CA GLU A 95 -7.17 -12.37 2.66
C GLU A 95 -6.44 -13.66 3.06
N ALA A 96 -6.71 -14.76 2.36
CA ALA A 96 -6.03 -16.03 2.63
C ALA A 96 -4.53 -15.96 2.32
N ASN A 97 -4.14 -15.21 1.29
CA ASN A 97 -2.73 -15.04 0.91
C ASN A 97 -1.99 -14.00 1.78
N CYS A 98 -2.72 -13.13 2.45
CA CYS A 98 -2.16 -12.04 3.25
C CYS A 98 -2.75 -12.04 4.68
N PRO A 99 -2.47 -13.06 5.50
CA PRO A 99 -3.12 -13.27 6.79
C PRO A 99 -2.83 -12.15 7.81
N ASN A 100 -1.74 -11.42 7.64
CA ASN A 100 -1.37 -10.30 8.51
C ASN A 100 -1.95 -8.96 8.07
N MET A 101 -2.52 -8.88 6.88
CA MET A 101 -3.13 -7.67 6.35
C MET A 101 -4.52 -7.47 6.98
N LYS A 102 -4.74 -6.28 7.54
CA LYS A 102 -6.05 -5.90 8.09
C LYS A 102 -6.97 -5.42 6.99
N VAL A 103 -8.17 -5.98 6.92
CA VAL A 103 -9.19 -5.59 5.93
C VAL A 103 -10.29 -4.79 6.59
N TYR A 104 -10.58 -3.63 6.02
CA TYR A 104 -11.64 -2.73 6.48
C TYR A 104 -12.68 -2.52 5.37
N ASP A 105 -13.92 -2.77 5.70
CA ASP A 105 -15.05 -2.49 4.81
C ASP A 105 -15.51 -1.05 5.02
N THR A 106 -15.31 -0.20 4.03
CA THR A 106 -15.66 1.22 4.10
C THR A 106 -17.15 1.48 3.94
N SER A 107 -17.94 0.48 3.55
CA SER A 107 -19.40 0.56 3.47
C SER A 107 -20.11 0.22 4.80
N LYS A 108 -19.36 -0.26 5.77
CA LYS A 108 -19.93 -0.67 7.06
C LYS A 108 -20.58 0.50 7.79
N GLY A 109 -21.86 0.33 8.14
CA GLY A 109 -22.65 1.39 8.79
C GLY A 109 -23.34 2.35 7.83
N ILE A 110 -23.26 2.11 6.52
CA ILE A 110 -23.95 2.87 5.49
C ILE A 110 -25.10 2.02 4.93
N ASP A 111 -26.30 2.60 4.86
CA ASP A 111 -27.44 1.97 4.20
C ASP A 111 -27.24 2.04 2.67
N LEU A 112 -26.89 0.89 2.09
CA LEU A 112 -26.63 0.81 0.66
C LEU A 112 -27.92 0.84 -0.15
N ILE A 113 -28.01 1.75 -1.10
CA ILE A 113 -29.04 1.73 -2.13
C ILE A 113 -28.71 0.57 -3.07
N ARG A 114 -29.53 -0.48 -3.01
CA ARG A 114 -29.40 -1.62 -3.90
C ARG A 114 -30.31 -1.41 -5.10
N ASP A 115 -29.71 -1.33 -6.27
CA ASP A 115 -30.47 -1.47 -7.49
C ASP A 115 -31.05 -2.90 -7.50
N LYS A 116 -32.38 -2.98 -7.55
CA LYS A 116 -33.04 -4.26 -7.82
C LYS A 116 -32.82 -4.52 -9.30
N GLY A 117 -31.65 -5.06 -9.62
CA GLY A 117 -31.20 -5.26 -10.97
C GLY A 117 -32.27 -5.87 -11.86
N HIS A 118 -32.33 -5.30 -13.03
CA HIS A 118 -33.13 -5.81 -14.11
C HIS A 118 -32.66 -7.16 -14.61
#